data_2e2ffaac86a21a1c1b6c9dad446a042c
#
_entry.id   2e2ffaac86a21a1c1b6c9dad446a042c
#
_cell.length_a   1.000
_cell.length_b   1.000
_cell.length_c   1.000
_cell.angle_alpha   90.00
_cell.angle_beta   90.00
_cell.angle_gamma   90.00
#
_symmetry.space_group_name_H-M   'P 1'
#
loop_
_entity.id
_entity.type
_entity.pdbx_description
1 polymer ?
#
loop_
_entity_poly.entity_id
_entity_poly.type
_entity_poly.pdbx_seq_one_letter_code
_entity_poly.pdbx_strand_id
1 'polypeptide(L)'
;MRLGGEQIQRDLPFFSALSVSSFFSALGPEAIAQIAALCTSRKMRDGEILFLKGDPGDALYGVRRGQIVITTTTDAGRQFTLNILGPGDIFGEIALLDGQPRSADAVASGHVELFMIRRSDFQDLLKRRPEITTRIIELLCERLRFSSERLEEASLLSLRARLARRLLKLAEDFGEDIEITQEELSVLVGAGRETVNRQLQKWRKGGVVELGRARVRIVDLGRLQQEATERDRDAE
;
A
#
# COMPACT_ATOMS: atom_id res chain seq x y z
N MET A 1 -37.37 -19.88 11.99
CA MET A 1 -37.51 -18.75 11.01
C MET A 1 -36.34 -17.81 11.18
N ARG A 2 -35.08 -18.25 10.83
CA ARG A 2 -33.81 -17.48 10.97
C ARG A 2 -33.03 -17.32 9.65
N LEU A 3 -33.63 -17.64 8.50
CA LEU A 3 -32.98 -17.59 7.18
C LEU A 3 -33.04 -16.23 6.46
N GLY A 4 -33.83 -15.27 6.97
CA GLY A 4 -33.98 -13.97 6.32
C GLY A 4 -32.85 -12.97 6.64
N GLY A 5 -32.16 -13.11 7.78
CA GLY A 5 -31.12 -12.17 8.19
C GLY A 5 -29.78 -12.34 7.46
N GLU A 6 -29.38 -13.57 7.17
CA GLU A 6 -28.10 -13.88 6.48
C GLU A 6 -28.12 -13.52 4.99
N GLN A 7 -29.30 -13.60 4.35
CA GLN A 7 -29.47 -13.25 2.94
C GLN A 7 -29.40 -11.73 2.73
N ILE A 8 -30.06 -10.96 3.62
CA ILE A 8 -30.06 -9.47 3.57
C ILE A 8 -28.67 -8.89 3.82
N GLN A 9 -27.84 -9.57 4.64
CA GLN A 9 -26.46 -9.13 4.92
C GLN A 9 -25.54 -9.25 3.70
N ARG A 10 -25.75 -10.26 2.83
CA ARG A 10 -24.93 -10.49 1.62
C ARG A 10 -25.28 -9.57 0.45
N ASP A 11 -26.46 -8.97 0.48
CA ASP A 11 -26.94 -8.08 -0.58
C ASP A 11 -26.52 -6.60 -0.40
N LEU A 12 -25.75 -6.29 0.67
CA LEU A 12 -25.21 -4.95 0.86
C LEU A 12 -24.11 -4.66 -0.18
N PRO A 13 -24.14 -3.47 -0.84
CA PRO A 13 -23.26 -3.17 -1.98
C PRO A 13 -21.77 -3.31 -1.73
N PHE A 14 -21.33 -3.22 -0.47
CA PHE A 14 -19.92 -3.26 -0.08
C PHE A 14 -19.54 -4.55 0.66
N PHE A 15 -20.50 -5.42 1.00
CA PHE A 15 -20.25 -6.61 1.81
C PHE A 15 -19.20 -7.54 1.19
N SER A 16 -19.31 -7.84 -0.10
CA SER A 16 -18.37 -8.72 -0.80
C SER A 16 -16.97 -8.12 -0.87
N ALA A 17 -16.85 -6.82 -1.13
CA ALA A 17 -15.57 -6.14 -1.19
C ALA A 17 -14.87 -6.10 0.18
N LEU A 18 -15.63 -5.88 1.26
CA LEU A 18 -15.10 -5.91 2.63
C LEU A 18 -14.70 -7.33 3.07
N SER A 19 -15.45 -8.35 2.67
CA SER A 19 -15.17 -9.75 3.06
C SER A 19 -13.88 -10.30 2.48
N VAL A 20 -13.40 -9.78 1.35
CA VAL A 20 -12.12 -10.19 0.73
C VAL A 20 -10.95 -9.30 1.14
N SER A 21 -11.20 -8.19 1.85
CA SER A 21 -10.16 -7.34 2.40
C SER A 21 -9.39 -8.06 3.50
N SER A 22 -8.06 -8.03 3.45
CA SER A 22 -7.21 -8.62 4.49
C SER A 22 -7.50 -8.06 5.88
N PHE A 23 -7.88 -6.79 5.95
CA PHE A 23 -8.25 -6.12 7.20
C PHE A 23 -9.59 -6.60 7.77
N PHE A 24 -10.63 -6.70 6.92
CA PHE A 24 -11.98 -7.01 7.38
C PHE A 24 -12.30 -8.50 7.39
N SER A 25 -11.57 -9.34 6.65
CA SER A 25 -11.86 -10.77 6.50
C SER A 25 -11.87 -11.56 7.81
N ALA A 26 -11.11 -11.09 8.81
CA ALA A 26 -11.08 -11.71 10.14
C ALA A 26 -12.24 -11.27 11.04
N LEU A 27 -13.08 -10.31 10.61
CA LEU A 27 -14.28 -9.91 11.33
C LEU A 27 -15.43 -10.84 10.97
N GLY A 28 -16.29 -11.11 11.94
CA GLY A 28 -17.52 -11.90 11.67
C GLY A 28 -18.46 -11.19 10.70
N PRO A 29 -19.32 -11.95 10.00
CA PRO A 29 -20.22 -11.42 8.96
C PRO A 29 -21.15 -10.32 9.46
N GLU A 30 -21.53 -10.34 10.73
CA GLU A 30 -22.36 -9.30 11.35
C GLU A 30 -21.61 -7.95 11.44
N ALA A 31 -20.33 -7.96 11.83
CA ALA A 31 -19.49 -6.77 11.88
C ALA A 31 -19.28 -6.20 10.48
N ILE A 32 -18.99 -7.07 9.50
CA ILE A 32 -18.85 -6.66 8.08
C ILE A 32 -20.14 -6.02 7.57
N ALA A 33 -21.31 -6.56 7.89
CA ALA A 33 -22.59 -6.00 7.48
C ALA A 33 -22.84 -4.60 8.08
N GLN A 34 -22.48 -4.40 9.36
CA GLN A 34 -22.59 -3.09 10.01
C GLN A 34 -21.65 -2.06 9.37
N ILE A 35 -20.42 -2.47 9.05
CA ILE A 35 -19.46 -1.62 8.33
C ILE A 35 -20.01 -1.27 6.94
N ALA A 36 -20.47 -2.27 6.19
CA ALA A 36 -21.02 -2.08 4.85
C ALA A 36 -22.20 -1.11 4.82
N ALA A 37 -23.05 -1.11 5.85
CA ALA A 37 -24.17 -0.19 5.97
C ALA A 37 -23.77 1.29 6.18
N LEU A 38 -22.55 1.54 6.67
CA LEU A 38 -21.98 2.89 6.87
C LEU A 38 -21.20 3.39 5.65
N CYS A 39 -20.91 2.49 4.71
CA CYS A 39 -20.11 2.81 3.54
C CYS A 39 -20.89 3.64 2.51
N THR A 40 -20.21 4.64 1.97
CA THR A 40 -20.62 5.35 0.75
C THR A 40 -19.59 5.11 -0.35
N SER A 41 -20.02 5.23 -1.63
CA SER A 41 -19.13 5.05 -2.78
C SER A 41 -18.52 6.37 -3.22
N ARG A 42 -17.22 6.34 -3.57
CA ARG A 42 -16.55 7.44 -4.30
C ARG A 42 -15.83 6.87 -5.51
N LYS A 43 -16.08 7.47 -6.69
CA LYS A 43 -15.40 7.15 -7.94
C LYS A 43 -14.43 8.27 -8.27
N MET A 44 -13.27 7.91 -8.79
CA MET A 44 -12.22 8.86 -9.15
C MET A 44 -11.64 8.52 -10.52
N ARG A 45 -11.15 9.55 -11.21
CA ARG A 45 -10.43 9.44 -12.47
C ARG A 45 -8.92 9.40 -12.21
N ASP A 46 -8.19 8.97 -13.22
CA ASP A 46 -6.73 8.99 -13.19
C ASP A 46 -6.16 10.37 -12.85
N GLY A 47 -5.22 10.43 -11.93
CA GLY A 47 -4.60 11.66 -11.44
C GLY A 47 -5.48 12.51 -10.50
N GLU A 48 -6.72 12.12 -10.20
CA GLU A 48 -7.58 12.86 -9.28
C GLU A 48 -7.05 12.78 -7.84
N ILE A 49 -6.93 13.93 -7.19
CA ILE A 49 -6.46 14.05 -5.80
C ILE A 49 -7.65 13.77 -4.87
N LEU A 50 -7.50 12.82 -3.96
CA LEU A 50 -8.48 12.51 -2.93
C LEU A 50 -8.38 13.47 -1.75
N PHE A 51 -7.17 13.66 -1.26
CA PHE A 51 -6.77 14.63 -0.23
C PHE A 51 -5.28 14.94 -0.32
N LEU A 52 -4.87 16.06 0.22
CA LEU A 52 -3.49 16.49 0.35
C LEU A 52 -2.99 16.35 1.80
N LYS A 53 -1.69 16.25 1.97
CA LYS A 53 -1.03 16.35 3.27
C LYS A 53 -1.41 17.68 3.93
N GLY A 54 -1.84 17.61 5.17
CA GLY A 54 -2.30 18.78 5.92
C GLY A 54 -3.82 19.00 5.90
N ASP A 55 -4.57 18.33 5.01
CA ASP A 55 -6.02 18.40 4.98
C ASP A 55 -6.65 17.79 6.25
N PRO A 56 -7.86 18.17 6.63
CA PRO A 56 -8.59 17.54 7.72
C PRO A 56 -8.86 16.05 7.46
N GLY A 57 -8.71 15.22 8.51
CA GLY A 57 -9.00 13.78 8.46
C GLY A 57 -10.44 13.44 8.81
N ASP A 58 -11.35 13.51 7.86
CA ASP A 58 -12.80 13.40 8.05
C ASP A 58 -13.40 12.03 7.70
N ALA A 59 -12.63 11.16 7.04
CA ALA A 59 -13.09 9.85 6.60
C ALA A 59 -11.96 8.81 6.53
N LEU A 60 -12.35 7.53 6.69
CA LEU A 60 -11.61 6.33 6.35
C LEU A 60 -11.99 5.91 4.92
N TYR A 61 -11.04 5.42 4.18
CA TYR A 61 -11.24 4.92 2.82
C TYR A 61 -10.77 3.49 2.68
N GLY A 62 -11.37 2.76 1.74
CA GLY A 62 -10.86 1.48 1.28
C GLY A 62 -10.98 1.35 -0.22
N VAL A 63 -9.99 0.71 -0.83
CA VAL A 63 -9.93 0.51 -2.27
C VAL A 63 -10.82 -0.68 -2.66
N ARG A 64 -11.80 -0.43 -3.51
CA ARG A 64 -12.63 -1.47 -4.12
C ARG A 64 -12.08 -1.90 -5.48
N ARG A 65 -11.61 -0.94 -6.28
CA ARG A 65 -11.05 -1.15 -7.62
C ARG A 65 -10.05 -0.05 -7.94
N GLY A 66 -9.05 -0.38 -8.76
CA GLY A 66 -7.97 0.53 -9.13
C GLY A 66 -6.92 0.63 -8.03
N GLN A 67 -6.13 1.70 -8.06
CA GLN A 67 -5.05 1.93 -7.11
C GLN A 67 -5.05 3.35 -6.59
N ILE A 68 -4.64 3.54 -5.33
CA ILE A 68 -4.33 4.84 -4.74
C ILE A 68 -2.84 4.89 -4.46
N VAL A 69 -2.19 5.93 -4.96
CA VAL A 69 -0.78 6.22 -4.70
C VAL A 69 -0.70 7.21 -3.54
N ILE A 70 -0.05 6.79 -2.47
CA ILE A 70 0.23 7.63 -1.30
C ILE A 70 1.59 8.29 -1.51
N THR A 71 1.60 9.62 -1.54
CA THR A 71 2.82 10.38 -1.82
C THR A 71 3.10 11.44 -0.75
N THR A 72 4.31 11.92 -0.73
CA THR A 72 4.71 13.12 0.01
C THR A 72 5.64 13.95 -0.86
N THR A 73 5.56 15.26 -0.70
CA THR A 73 6.41 16.20 -1.42
C THR A 73 7.36 16.86 -0.43
N THR A 74 8.65 16.91 -0.75
CA THR A 74 9.64 17.64 0.05
C THR A 74 9.54 19.15 -0.23
N ASP A 75 10.12 19.96 0.66
CA ASP A 75 10.20 21.41 0.49
C ASP A 75 10.90 21.83 -0.83
N ALA A 76 11.77 20.96 -1.35
CA ALA A 76 12.42 21.14 -2.64
C ALA A 76 11.54 20.71 -3.84
N GLY A 77 10.25 20.42 -3.64
CA GLY A 77 9.29 20.02 -4.67
C GLY A 77 9.47 18.60 -5.21
N ARG A 78 10.33 17.78 -4.62
CA ARG A 78 10.49 16.37 -5.00
C ARG A 78 9.40 15.51 -4.39
N GLN A 79 8.66 14.79 -5.23
CA GLN A 79 7.62 13.86 -4.83
C GLN A 79 8.22 12.48 -4.59
N PHE A 80 7.80 11.83 -3.49
CA PHE A 80 8.14 10.45 -3.14
C PHE A 80 6.87 9.65 -2.96
N THR A 81 6.85 8.47 -3.55
CA THR A 81 5.78 7.49 -3.32
C THR A 81 6.08 6.74 -2.03
N LEU A 82 5.17 6.84 -1.08
CA LEU A 82 5.26 6.17 0.22
C LEU A 82 4.65 4.78 0.16
N ASN A 83 3.52 4.64 -0.56
CA ASN A 83 2.80 3.37 -0.72
C ASN A 83 1.92 3.39 -1.97
N ILE A 84 1.58 2.19 -2.47
CA ILE A 84 0.57 1.96 -3.51
C ILE A 84 -0.45 1.01 -2.91
N LEU A 85 -1.70 1.43 -2.87
CA LEU A 85 -2.80 0.72 -2.25
C LEU A 85 -3.72 0.17 -3.32
N GLY A 86 -3.97 -1.13 -3.26
CA GLY A 86 -4.82 -1.86 -4.19
C GLY A 86 -6.14 -2.32 -3.56
N PRO A 87 -6.95 -3.09 -4.31
CA PRO A 87 -8.21 -3.62 -3.82
C PRO A 87 -8.05 -4.40 -2.51
N GLY A 88 -8.86 -4.06 -1.50
CA GLY A 88 -8.82 -4.63 -0.17
C GLY A 88 -8.04 -3.82 0.86
N ASP A 89 -7.20 -2.87 0.44
CA ASP A 89 -6.46 -2.00 1.36
C ASP A 89 -7.35 -0.90 1.92
N ILE A 90 -7.08 -0.52 3.18
CA ILE A 90 -7.71 0.64 3.83
C ILE A 90 -6.66 1.72 4.12
N PHE A 91 -7.08 2.98 4.14
CA PHE A 91 -6.19 4.12 4.37
C PHE A 91 -6.93 5.36 4.90
N GLY A 92 -6.17 6.34 5.35
CA GLY A 92 -6.71 7.55 5.97
C GLY A 92 -7.10 7.35 7.45
N GLU A 93 -6.76 6.20 8.02
CA GLU A 93 -7.02 5.81 9.41
C GLU A 93 -6.25 6.67 10.41
N ILE A 94 -5.00 7.09 10.09
CA ILE A 94 -4.13 7.83 11.02
C ILE A 94 -4.83 9.12 11.46
N ALA A 95 -5.10 10.00 10.52
CA ALA A 95 -5.76 11.28 10.78
C ALA A 95 -7.17 11.11 11.40
N LEU A 96 -7.84 10.00 11.07
CA LEU A 96 -9.15 9.69 11.62
C LEU A 96 -9.07 9.27 13.10
N LEU A 97 -8.03 8.55 13.48
CA LEU A 97 -7.83 8.04 14.85
C LEU A 97 -7.25 9.10 15.79
N ASP A 98 -6.17 9.78 15.36
CA ASP A 98 -5.44 10.74 16.21
C ASP A 98 -5.98 12.17 16.14
N GLY A 99 -6.82 12.48 15.14
CA GLY A 99 -7.40 13.80 14.94
C GLY A 99 -6.45 14.83 14.35
N GLN A 100 -5.25 14.42 13.96
CA GLN A 100 -4.29 15.27 13.29
C GLN A 100 -4.61 15.41 11.79
N PRO A 101 -4.04 16.40 11.09
CA PRO A 101 -4.16 16.51 9.64
C PRO A 101 -3.63 15.25 8.90
N ARG A 102 -4.03 15.10 7.64
CA ARG A 102 -3.53 14.02 6.75
C ARG A 102 -2.00 14.05 6.70
N SER A 103 -1.38 12.90 6.88
CA SER A 103 0.09 12.73 6.93
C SER A 103 0.75 12.69 5.56
N ALA A 104 -0.03 12.46 4.50
CA ALA A 104 0.44 12.31 3.11
C ALA A 104 -0.65 12.71 2.13
N ASP A 105 -0.29 12.84 0.85
CA ASP A 105 -1.23 13.01 -0.26
C ASP A 105 -1.77 11.64 -0.70
N ALA A 106 -3.00 11.61 -1.22
CA ALA A 106 -3.60 10.42 -1.84
C ALA A 106 -4.13 10.76 -3.23
N VAL A 107 -3.62 10.07 -4.25
CA VAL A 107 -3.91 10.33 -5.67
C VAL A 107 -4.36 9.04 -6.34
N ALA A 108 -5.40 9.13 -7.17
CA ALA A 108 -5.90 8.00 -7.94
C ALA A 108 -4.94 7.64 -9.09
N SER A 109 -4.65 6.35 -9.25
CA SER A 109 -3.96 5.79 -10.41
C SER A 109 -4.94 4.94 -11.23
N GLY A 110 -5.26 5.43 -12.42
CA GLY A 110 -6.33 4.88 -13.26
C GLY A 110 -7.74 5.22 -12.76
N HIS A 111 -8.71 4.41 -13.14
CA HIS A 111 -10.09 4.53 -12.65
C HIS A 111 -10.20 3.82 -11.30
N VAL A 112 -10.54 4.59 -10.26
CA VAL A 112 -10.62 4.09 -8.88
C VAL A 112 -12.04 4.12 -8.36
N GLU A 113 -12.43 3.05 -7.67
CA GLU A 113 -13.63 2.99 -6.85
C GLU A 113 -13.23 2.75 -5.40
N LEU A 114 -13.69 3.65 -4.52
CA LEU A 114 -13.47 3.59 -3.08
C LEU A 114 -14.80 3.35 -2.35
N PHE A 115 -14.73 2.71 -1.20
CA PHE A 115 -15.71 2.93 -0.15
C PHE A 115 -15.16 3.94 0.86
N MET A 116 -16.05 4.70 1.46
CA MET A 116 -15.73 5.75 2.42
C MET A 116 -16.65 5.62 3.64
N ILE A 117 -16.07 5.73 4.84
CA ILE A 117 -16.80 5.79 6.10
C ILE A 117 -16.44 7.13 6.77
N ARG A 118 -17.44 7.90 7.17
CA ARG A 118 -17.21 9.17 7.87
C ARG A 118 -16.62 8.93 9.26
N ARG A 119 -15.81 9.88 9.73
CA ARG A 119 -15.14 9.80 11.04
C ARG A 119 -16.12 9.57 12.20
N SER A 120 -17.23 10.31 12.25
CA SER A 120 -18.26 10.15 13.28
C SER A 120 -18.79 8.71 13.35
N ASP A 121 -19.19 8.17 12.18
CA ASP A 121 -19.81 6.86 12.08
C ASP A 121 -18.81 5.75 12.45
N PHE A 122 -17.54 5.93 12.05
CA PHE A 122 -16.48 5.01 12.39
C PHE A 122 -16.13 5.03 13.88
N GLN A 123 -16.05 6.20 14.49
CA GLN A 123 -15.81 6.33 15.95
C GLN A 123 -16.92 5.68 16.78
N ASP A 124 -18.18 5.85 16.35
CA ASP A 124 -19.32 5.21 17.02
C ASP A 124 -19.34 3.70 16.81
N LEU A 125 -18.88 3.23 15.66
CA LEU A 125 -18.69 1.81 15.40
C LEU A 125 -17.61 1.21 16.33
N LEU A 126 -16.46 1.86 16.50
CA LEU A 126 -15.38 1.40 17.39
C LEU A 126 -15.85 1.27 18.86
N LYS A 127 -16.70 2.19 19.34
CA LYS A 127 -17.27 2.08 20.69
C LYS A 127 -18.17 0.86 20.87
N ARG A 128 -18.89 0.48 19.81
CA ARG A 128 -19.84 -0.66 19.82
C ARG A 128 -19.20 -1.99 19.50
N ARG A 129 -18.03 -1.99 18.82
CA ARG A 129 -17.34 -3.17 18.29
C ARG A 129 -15.84 -3.10 18.63
N PRO A 130 -15.45 -3.42 19.88
CA PRO A 130 -14.05 -3.36 20.32
C PRO A 130 -13.11 -4.25 19.50
N GLU A 131 -13.61 -5.35 18.91
CA GLU A 131 -12.84 -6.22 18.04
C GLU A 131 -12.30 -5.50 16.80
N ILE A 132 -13.01 -4.50 16.29
CA ILE A 132 -12.52 -3.67 15.16
C ILE A 132 -11.32 -2.82 15.60
N THR A 133 -11.35 -2.32 16.84
CA THR A 133 -10.21 -1.56 17.41
C THR A 133 -8.97 -2.44 17.48
N THR A 134 -9.09 -3.69 17.92
CA THR A 134 -7.98 -4.66 17.94
C THR A 134 -7.39 -4.85 16.54
N ARG A 135 -8.23 -5.03 15.53
CA ARG A 135 -7.78 -5.17 14.13
C ARG A 135 -7.06 -3.92 13.60
N ILE A 136 -7.50 -2.72 14.00
CA ILE A 136 -6.80 -1.47 13.65
C ILE A 136 -5.41 -1.44 14.29
N ILE A 137 -5.31 -1.83 15.56
CA ILE A 137 -4.00 -1.89 16.24
C ILE A 137 -3.07 -2.87 15.52
N GLU A 138 -3.56 -4.05 15.15
CA GLU A 138 -2.78 -5.04 14.38
C GLU A 138 -2.28 -4.45 13.05
N LEU A 139 -3.16 -3.79 12.28
CA LEU A 139 -2.79 -3.11 11.04
C LEU A 139 -1.71 -2.03 11.26
N LEU A 140 -1.86 -1.22 12.31
CA LEU A 140 -0.87 -0.18 12.62
C LEU A 140 0.46 -0.79 13.06
N CYS A 141 0.45 -1.91 13.78
CA CYS A 141 1.66 -2.66 14.12
C CYS A 141 2.35 -3.23 12.88
N GLU A 142 1.61 -3.77 11.91
CA GLU A 142 2.15 -4.25 10.64
C GLU A 142 2.81 -3.10 9.85
N ARG A 143 2.14 -1.96 9.75
CA ARG A 143 2.68 -0.76 9.10
C ARG A 143 3.93 -0.21 9.79
N LEU A 144 3.95 -0.23 11.12
CA LEU A 144 5.11 0.20 11.89
C LEU A 144 6.30 -0.74 11.67
N ARG A 145 6.10 -2.06 11.70
CA ARG A 145 7.15 -3.04 11.39
C ARG A 145 7.72 -2.83 10.00
N PHE A 146 6.84 -2.72 9.00
CA PHE A 146 7.25 -2.45 7.61
C PHE A 146 8.07 -1.16 7.49
N SER A 147 7.66 -0.09 8.17
CA SER A 147 8.38 1.19 8.17
C SER A 147 9.73 1.08 8.87
N SER A 148 9.82 0.31 9.99
CA SER A 148 11.05 0.09 10.72
C SER A 148 12.06 -0.72 9.90
N GLU A 149 11.62 -1.79 9.24
CA GLU A 149 12.46 -2.59 8.32
C GLU A 149 13.01 -1.73 7.18
N ARG A 150 12.19 -0.88 6.57
CA ARG A 150 12.63 0.03 5.51
C ARG A 150 13.65 1.07 6.01
N LEU A 151 13.47 1.58 7.23
CA LEU A 151 14.41 2.52 7.82
C LEU A 151 15.75 1.82 8.12
N GLU A 152 15.72 0.61 8.66
CA GLU A 152 16.91 -0.21 8.91
C GLU A 152 17.66 -0.49 7.60
N GLU A 153 16.96 -1.00 6.57
CA GLU A 153 17.55 -1.23 5.25
C GLU A 153 18.13 0.04 4.65
N ALA A 154 17.44 1.19 4.79
CA ALA A 154 17.91 2.47 4.27
C ALA A 154 19.17 2.97 4.99
N SER A 155 19.33 2.63 6.25
CA SER A 155 20.49 3.04 7.07
C SER A 155 21.71 2.16 6.87
N LEU A 156 21.51 0.87 6.54
CA LEU A 156 22.58 -0.14 6.51
C LEU A 156 23.01 -0.53 5.09
N LEU A 157 22.15 -0.31 4.09
CA LEU A 157 22.37 -0.83 2.75
C LEU A 157 22.32 0.26 1.70
N SER A 158 23.19 0.15 0.69
CA SER A 158 23.09 0.95 -0.52
C SER A 158 21.75 0.69 -1.23
N LEU A 159 21.27 1.67 -2.01
CA LEU A 159 20.10 1.46 -2.87
C LEU A 159 20.24 0.22 -3.76
N ARG A 160 21.45 -0.01 -4.27
CA ARG A 160 21.80 -1.14 -5.12
C ARG A 160 21.54 -2.46 -4.39
N ALA A 161 22.03 -2.59 -3.16
CA ALA A 161 21.83 -3.78 -2.33
C ALA A 161 20.36 -3.99 -1.97
N ARG A 162 19.62 -2.92 -1.58
CA ARG A 162 18.18 -2.99 -1.28
C ARG A 162 17.38 -3.46 -2.49
N LEU A 163 17.66 -2.89 -3.66
CA LEU A 163 16.96 -3.26 -4.89
C LEU A 163 17.24 -4.71 -5.29
N ALA A 164 18.50 -5.16 -5.15
CA ALA A 164 18.87 -6.55 -5.41
C ALA A 164 18.15 -7.52 -4.46
N ARG A 165 18.18 -7.25 -3.15
CA ARG A 165 17.46 -8.07 -2.14
C ARG A 165 15.96 -8.16 -2.43
N ARG A 166 15.35 -7.05 -2.81
CA ARG A 166 13.91 -7.02 -3.11
C ARG A 166 13.57 -7.84 -4.35
N LEU A 167 14.37 -7.75 -5.42
CA LEU A 167 14.16 -8.57 -6.62
C LEU A 167 14.40 -10.06 -6.34
N LEU A 168 15.42 -10.42 -5.54
CA LEU A 168 15.65 -11.80 -5.12
C LEU A 168 14.47 -12.35 -4.33
N LYS A 169 13.93 -11.57 -3.39
CA LYS A 169 12.76 -11.98 -2.61
C LYS A 169 11.52 -12.20 -3.48
N LEU A 170 11.26 -11.28 -4.40
CA LEU A 170 10.17 -11.44 -5.36
C LEU A 170 10.37 -12.66 -6.26
N ALA A 171 11.62 -12.99 -6.63
CA ALA A 171 11.91 -14.16 -7.44
C ALA A 171 11.69 -15.48 -6.68
N GLU A 172 11.91 -15.51 -5.36
CA GLU A 172 11.55 -16.66 -4.52
C GLU A 172 10.04 -16.92 -4.52
N ASP A 173 9.22 -15.87 -4.51
CA ASP A 173 7.77 -15.95 -4.41
C ASP A 173 7.09 -16.16 -5.78
N PHE A 174 7.62 -15.57 -6.86
CA PHE A 174 6.96 -15.48 -8.18
C PHE A 174 7.81 -16.01 -9.35
N GLY A 175 9.05 -16.45 -9.11
CA GLY A 175 9.99 -16.84 -10.17
C GLY A 175 10.79 -15.65 -10.72
N GLU A 176 11.75 -15.96 -11.61
CA GLU A 176 12.69 -14.97 -12.16
C GLU A 176 12.04 -13.91 -13.06
N ASP A 177 10.82 -14.12 -13.47
CA ASP A 177 10.04 -13.26 -14.36
C ASP A 177 8.97 -12.50 -13.57
N ILE A 178 9.33 -11.33 -13.05
CA ILE A 178 8.57 -10.59 -12.05
C ILE A 178 7.72 -9.52 -12.73
N GLU A 179 6.40 -9.64 -12.60
CA GLU A 179 5.45 -8.60 -13.02
C GLU A 179 5.42 -7.47 -11.98
N ILE A 180 6.20 -6.41 -12.23
CA ILE A 180 6.30 -5.26 -11.32
C ILE A 180 6.68 -4.01 -12.10
N THR A 181 6.07 -2.88 -11.75
CA THR A 181 6.43 -1.57 -12.29
C THR A 181 7.64 -0.98 -11.56
N GLN A 182 8.32 -0.04 -12.21
CA GLN A 182 9.42 0.71 -11.56
C GLN A 182 8.91 1.59 -10.42
N GLU A 183 7.64 2.01 -10.47
CA GLU A 183 6.99 2.76 -9.40
C GLU A 183 6.82 1.87 -8.16
N GLU A 184 6.26 0.68 -8.32
CA GLU A 184 6.13 -0.29 -7.22
C GLU A 184 7.48 -0.68 -6.62
N LEU A 185 8.49 -0.91 -7.46
CA LEU A 185 9.86 -1.16 -6.97
C LEU A 185 10.41 0.04 -6.19
N SER A 186 10.14 1.27 -6.62
CA SER A 186 10.59 2.47 -5.93
C SER A 186 10.00 2.56 -4.51
N VAL A 187 8.74 2.21 -4.36
CA VAL A 187 8.07 2.10 -3.06
C VAL A 187 8.71 1.01 -2.20
N LEU A 188 8.90 -0.17 -2.76
CA LEU A 188 9.44 -1.32 -2.03
C LEU A 188 10.86 -1.07 -1.50
N VAL A 189 11.69 -0.31 -2.21
CA VAL A 189 13.08 -0.01 -1.79
C VAL A 189 13.24 1.34 -1.11
N GLY A 190 12.18 2.14 -1.01
CA GLY A 190 12.22 3.46 -0.39
C GLY A 190 13.13 4.45 -1.11
N ALA A 191 13.04 4.52 -2.44
CA ALA A 191 13.86 5.41 -3.27
C ALA A 191 13.02 6.05 -4.38
N GLY A 192 13.51 7.16 -4.97
CA GLY A 192 12.83 7.79 -6.09
C GLY A 192 12.84 6.89 -7.34
N ARG A 193 11.73 6.89 -8.09
CA ARG A 193 11.54 6.10 -9.32
C ARG A 193 12.68 6.29 -10.33
N GLU A 194 13.15 7.53 -10.54
CA GLU A 194 14.25 7.83 -11.45
C GLU A 194 15.55 7.13 -11.03
N THR A 195 15.83 7.09 -9.73
CA THR A 195 17.04 6.47 -9.20
C THR A 195 16.97 4.94 -9.34
N VAL A 196 15.81 4.34 -9.07
CA VAL A 196 15.55 2.91 -9.32
C VAL A 196 15.71 2.60 -10.81
N ASN A 197 15.07 3.39 -11.68
CA ASN A 197 15.20 3.20 -13.13
C ASN A 197 16.67 3.27 -13.58
N ARG A 198 17.43 4.26 -13.11
CA ARG A 198 18.86 4.38 -13.44
C ARG A 198 19.66 3.15 -13.04
N GLN A 199 19.38 2.57 -11.88
CA GLN A 199 20.05 1.35 -11.43
C GLN A 199 19.63 0.12 -12.26
N LEU A 200 18.34 -0.04 -12.56
CA LEU A 200 17.83 -1.10 -13.42
C LEU A 200 18.42 -1.04 -14.83
N GLN A 201 18.57 0.17 -15.40
CA GLN A 201 19.21 0.37 -16.71
C GLN A 201 20.70 -0.02 -16.70
N LYS A 202 21.42 0.23 -15.59
CA LYS A 202 22.80 -0.25 -15.43
C LYS A 202 22.85 -1.79 -15.44
N TRP A 203 21.97 -2.43 -14.70
CA TRP A 203 21.88 -3.89 -14.65
C TRP A 203 21.45 -4.51 -15.97
N ARG A 204 20.52 -3.86 -16.70
CA ARG A 204 20.16 -4.29 -18.07
C ARG A 204 21.35 -4.24 -19.01
N LYS A 205 22.12 -3.15 -19.01
CA LYS A 205 23.34 -3.03 -19.83
C LYS A 205 24.41 -4.05 -19.44
N GLY A 206 24.47 -4.42 -18.17
CA GLY A 206 25.37 -5.45 -17.64
C GLY A 206 24.88 -6.88 -17.80
N GLY A 207 23.70 -7.13 -18.38
CA GLY A 207 23.14 -8.48 -18.57
C GLY A 207 22.63 -9.14 -17.29
N VAL A 208 22.40 -8.36 -16.21
CA VAL A 208 21.89 -8.89 -14.92
C VAL A 208 20.38 -9.06 -14.97
N VAL A 209 19.68 -8.12 -15.60
CA VAL A 209 18.22 -8.14 -15.75
C VAL A 209 17.80 -7.74 -17.17
N GLU A 210 16.63 -8.20 -17.58
CA GLU A 210 15.88 -7.68 -18.72
C GLU A 210 14.70 -6.85 -18.23
N LEU A 211 14.37 -5.75 -18.94
CA LEU A 211 13.28 -4.85 -18.60
C LEU A 211 12.21 -4.88 -19.69
N GLY A 212 10.96 -5.08 -19.28
CA GLY A 212 9.76 -5.00 -20.11
C GLY A 212 8.77 -3.95 -19.60
N ARG A 213 7.59 -3.90 -20.22
CA ARG A 213 6.49 -3.07 -19.74
C ARG A 213 5.94 -3.68 -18.45
N ALA A 214 6.09 -2.96 -17.32
CA ALA A 214 5.70 -3.43 -15.97
C ALA A 214 6.28 -4.83 -15.64
N ARG A 215 7.54 -5.09 -16.04
CA ARG A 215 8.17 -6.41 -15.90
C ARG A 215 9.67 -6.27 -15.73
N VAL A 216 10.22 -7.07 -14.82
CA VAL A 216 11.66 -7.25 -14.62
C VAL A 216 11.95 -8.73 -14.63
N ARG A 217 12.82 -9.19 -15.54
CA ARG A 217 13.29 -10.57 -15.58
C ARG A 217 14.74 -10.63 -15.11
N ILE A 218 15.03 -11.52 -14.16
CA ILE A 218 16.38 -11.77 -13.69
C ILE A 218 17.05 -12.71 -14.71
N VAL A 219 18.23 -12.32 -15.23
CA VAL A 219 19.01 -13.09 -16.21
C VAL A 219 20.22 -13.74 -15.52
N ASP A 220 20.85 -13.04 -14.58
CA ASP A 220 22.02 -13.52 -13.83
C ASP A 220 21.74 -13.42 -12.33
N LEU A 221 21.18 -14.52 -11.79
CA LEU A 221 20.85 -14.63 -10.36
C LEU A 221 22.10 -14.53 -9.46
N GLY A 222 23.21 -15.15 -9.87
CA GLY A 222 24.44 -15.16 -9.09
C GLY A 222 25.03 -13.76 -8.94
N ARG A 223 25.00 -12.99 -10.01
CA ARG A 223 25.46 -11.61 -10.02
C ARG A 223 24.55 -10.70 -9.19
N LEU A 224 23.22 -10.91 -9.27
CA LEU A 224 22.26 -10.18 -8.47
C LEU A 224 22.45 -10.48 -6.97
N GLN A 225 22.78 -11.72 -6.59
CA GLN A 225 23.11 -12.10 -5.21
C GLN A 225 24.37 -11.38 -4.69
N GLN A 226 25.40 -11.22 -5.52
CA GLN A 226 26.58 -10.43 -5.16
C GLN A 226 26.22 -8.96 -4.89
N GLU A 227 25.39 -8.37 -5.75
CA GLU A 227 24.86 -7.00 -5.57
C GLU A 227 24.12 -6.82 -4.24
N ALA A 228 23.41 -7.84 -3.76
CA ALA A 228 22.65 -7.83 -2.51
C ALA A 228 23.52 -7.82 -1.24
N THR A 229 24.81 -8.18 -1.34
CA THR A 229 25.73 -8.26 -0.20
C THR A 229 26.64 -7.05 -0.05
N GLU A 230 26.71 -6.16 -1.04
CA GLU A 230 27.54 -4.96 -0.96
C GLU A 230 27.00 -3.96 0.07
N ARG A 231 27.80 -3.70 1.12
CA ARG A 231 27.60 -2.57 2.03
C ARG A 231 27.99 -1.28 1.30
N ASP A 232 27.35 -0.19 1.67
CA ASP A 232 27.73 1.14 1.15
C ASP A 232 29.21 1.39 1.50
N ARG A 233 30.10 1.33 0.49
CA ARG A 233 31.52 1.67 0.65
C ARG A 233 31.77 3.19 0.56
N ASP A 234 30.72 3.97 0.27
CA ASP A 234 30.79 5.42 0.06
C ASP A 234 30.29 6.22 1.28
N ALA A 235 30.14 5.58 2.45
CA ALA A 235 29.71 6.22 3.70
C ALA A 235 30.85 6.43 4.70
N GLU A 236 32.10 6.64 4.22
CA GLU A 236 33.23 7.18 5.00
C GLU A 236 33.63 8.57 4.54
#